data_bcc043bff43a460b8e84cb4e3ed446d3
#
_entry.id   bcc043bff43a460b8e84cb4e3ed446d3
#
_cell.length_a   1.000
_cell.length_b   1.000
_cell.length_c   1.000
_cell.angle_alpha   90.00
_cell.angle_beta   90.00
_cell.angle_gamma   90.00
#
_symmetry.space_group_name_H-M   'P 1'
#
loop_
_entity.id
_entity.type
_entity.pdbx_description
1 polymer ?
#
loop_
_entity_poly.entity_id
_entity_poly.type
_entity_poly.pdbx_seq_one_letter_code
_entity_poly.pdbx_strand_id
1 'polypeptide(L)'
;MNAFFDDWDDAPTPAVAAPEAPVRTTLAPATAAESVAPPGGGLAPVKAADKRVVNGHGDINQLAPFRYPWAWEFFLKANRNHWAPTEINMAQDVQDYHHKLTAAERHMFENVLAYLTTSDILAMRNIGLAVMEKMTAPELQIYQARQVFEEALHTWTYQHCIETLNLEQEEIYNRYRVVPAIHGKIVLANRRLEKILRSDLDLSDRDTLHEFALSYLFFAGIFEGCWFYNGFSPIFALQRRGLMKGTAEQFQYIMRDEVLHCAFGLRVIRELMHEENLTLDPKAVAELWAEADATEEAYAHYILQEAILGYSADLHLGQFRFVANRRARQMGLDEPFPGAQATLPWLDEQANLRKEKNFFETRVTEYQTGGSLAWE
;
A
#
# COMPACT_ATOMS: atom_id res chain seq x y z
N MET A 1 6.06 8.78 21.17
CA MET A 1 7.31 9.06 20.44
C MET A 1 7.39 8.04 19.31
N ASN A 2 7.07 8.45 18.09
CA ASN A 2 6.88 7.54 16.95
C ASN A 2 8.21 7.35 16.20
N ALA A 3 9.10 6.54 16.77
CA ALA A 3 10.45 6.30 16.24
C ALA A 3 10.48 5.68 14.82
N PHE A 4 9.36 5.20 14.30
CA PHE A 4 9.33 4.53 12.98
C PHE A 4 9.14 5.49 11.81
N PHE A 5 8.59 6.69 12.05
CA PHE A 5 8.33 7.68 11.00
C PHE A 5 9.25 8.90 11.09
N ASP A 6 9.85 9.17 12.27
CA ASP A 6 10.73 10.32 12.48
C ASP A 6 12.20 10.05 12.07
N ASP A 7 12.63 8.75 12.06
CA ASP A 7 14.01 8.35 11.72
C ASP A 7 14.30 8.21 10.21
N TRP A 8 13.36 8.60 9.35
CA TRP A 8 13.53 8.39 7.90
C TRP A 8 14.30 9.49 7.18
N ASP A 9 14.43 10.66 7.80
CA ASP A 9 15.08 11.82 7.19
C ASP A 9 16.55 12.03 7.64
N ASP A 10 17.04 11.42 8.76
CA ASP A 10 18.33 11.76 9.39
C ASP A 10 19.28 10.59 9.74
N ALA A 11 19.01 9.35 9.29
CA ALA A 11 19.96 8.26 9.58
C ALA A 11 21.18 8.33 8.65
N PRO A 12 22.41 8.55 9.18
CA PRO A 12 23.61 8.40 8.37
C PRO A 12 23.72 6.96 7.89
N THR A 13 23.91 6.78 6.59
CA THR A 13 24.12 5.49 5.95
C THR A 13 25.24 4.75 6.69
N PRO A 14 25.00 3.58 7.31
CA PRO A 14 26.09 2.81 7.88
C PRO A 14 27.06 2.44 6.76
N ALA A 15 28.33 2.74 6.93
CA ALA A 15 29.39 2.33 6.01
C ALA A 15 29.34 0.82 5.88
N VAL A 16 28.87 0.32 4.74
CA VAL A 16 28.93 -1.08 4.38
C VAL A 16 30.40 -1.39 4.16
N ALA A 17 30.97 -2.25 5.00
CA ALA A 17 32.29 -2.82 4.76
C ALA A 17 32.28 -3.47 3.38
N ALA A 18 33.26 -3.11 2.55
CA ALA A 18 33.39 -3.67 1.21
C ALA A 18 33.48 -5.21 1.30
N PRO A 19 32.68 -5.94 0.50
CA PRO A 19 32.79 -7.40 0.44
C PRO A 19 34.17 -7.78 -0.10
N GLU A 20 34.81 -8.75 0.54
CA GLU A 20 36.05 -9.35 0.04
C GLU A 20 35.86 -9.82 -1.40
N ALA A 21 36.82 -9.48 -2.25
CA ALA A 21 36.79 -9.79 -3.66
C ALA A 21 36.66 -11.32 -3.88
N PRO A 22 35.74 -11.78 -4.76
CA PRO A 22 35.62 -13.20 -5.05
C PRO A 22 36.92 -13.71 -5.73
N VAL A 23 37.38 -14.88 -5.28
CA VAL A 23 38.49 -15.58 -5.87
C VAL A 23 38.24 -15.82 -7.37
N ARG A 24 39.02 -15.16 -8.22
CA ARG A 24 38.96 -15.37 -9.68
C ARG A 24 39.39 -16.78 -10.02
N THR A 25 38.43 -17.62 -10.37
CA THR A 25 38.72 -18.87 -11.09
C THR A 25 39.02 -18.48 -12.55
N THR A 26 40.24 -18.68 -12.98
CA THR A 26 40.65 -18.46 -14.38
C THR A 26 40.00 -19.54 -15.26
N LEU A 27 38.95 -19.15 -15.97
CA LEU A 27 38.43 -19.91 -17.10
C LEU A 27 39.36 -19.69 -18.31
N ALA A 28 39.73 -20.79 -19.00
CA ALA A 28 40.53 -20.76 -20.22
C ALA A 28 39.86 -19.90 -21.30
N PRO A 29 40.61 -19.22 -22.17
CA PRO A 29 40.08 -18.32 -23.17
C PRO A 29 39.20 -19.07 -24.14
N ALA A 30 37.89 -18.72 -24.17
CA ALA A 30 37.01 -19.12 -25.26
C ALA A 30 37.47 -18.41 -26.53
N THR A 31 37.56 -19.16 -27.61
CA THR A 31 37.85 -18.66 -28.97
C THR A 31 36.91 -17.51 -29.29
N ALA A 32 37.47 -16.39 -29.73
CA ALA A 32 36.76 -15.20 -30.09
C ALA A 32 35.60 -15.47 -31.08
N ALA A 33 34.37 -15.41 -30.60
CA ALA A 33 33.24 -15.22 -31.46
C ALA A 33 33.36 -13.79 -32.04
N GLU A 34 33.31 -13.66 -33.35
CA GLU A 34 33.28 -12.38 -34.02
C GLU A 34 32.18 -11.51 -33.40
N SER A 35 32.58 -10.42 -32.77
CA SER A 35 31.63 -9.43 -32.28
C SER A 35 30.97 -8.77 -33.49
N VAL A 36 29.73 -9.12 -33.75
CA VAL A 36 28.87 -8.28 -34.63
C VAL A 36 28.73 -6.94 -33.94
N ALA A 37 29.42 -5.93 -34.46
CA ALA A 37 29.28 -4.56 -34.02
C ALA A 37 27.79 -4.17 -34.15
N PRO A 38 27.15 -3.58 -33.15
CA PRO A 38 25.79 -3.07 -33.29
C PRO A 38 25.76 -2.00 -34.38
N PRO A 39 24.68 -1.92 -35.20
CA PRO A 39 24.56 -0.93 -36.26
C PRO A 39 24.75 0.46 -35.71
N GLY A 40 25.62 1.24 -36.31
CA GLY A 40 26.26 2.44 -35.85
C GLY A 40 25.37 3.52 -35.23
N GLY A 41 25.88 4.08 -34.21
CA GLY A 41 25.35 5.17 -33.38
C GLY A 41 25.40 4.73 -31.91
N GLY A 42 26.60 4.73 -31.29
CA GLY A 42 26.75 4.37 -29.90
C GLY A 42 25.86 5.25 -29.04
N LEU A 43 24.80 4.66 -28.47
CA LEU A 43 23.99 5.33 -27.45
C LEU A 43 24.91 5.72 -26.30
N ALA A 44 24.91 7.01 -25.96
CA ALA A 44 25.66 7.48 -24.81
C ALA A 44 25.17 6.75 -23.54
N PRO A 45 26.09 6.32 -22.63
CA PRO A 45 25.68 5.69 -21.38
C PRO A 45 24.74 6.59 -20.61
N VAL A 46 23.62 6.03 -20.11
CA VAL A 46 22.67 6.74 -19.26
C VAL A 46 23.35 7.13 -17.96
N LYS A 47 23.24 8.39 -17.56
CA LYS A 47 23.70 8.90 -16.27
C LYS A 47 22.52 8.95 -15.30
N ALA A 48 22.77 8.83 -14.02
CA ALA A 48 21.72 8.98 -13.00
C ALA A 48 20.96 10.32 -13.16
N ALA A 49 21.68 11.40 -13.49
CA ALA A 49 21.10 12.73 -13.70
C ALA A 49 20.11 12.84 -14.88
N ASP A 50 20.16 11.90 -15.83
CA ASP A 50 19.26 11.88 -16.99
C ASP A 50 17.89 11.29 -16.66
N LYS A 51 17.76 10.58 -15.56
CA LYS A 51 16.51 10.01 -15.09
C LYS A 51 15.69 11.04 -14.31
N ARG A 52 14.37 10.94 -14.40
CA ARG A 52 13.40 11.76 -13.66
C ARG A 52 12.25 10.88 -13.19
N VAL A 53 11.46 11.36 -12.23
CA VAL A 53 10.23 10.69 -11.79
C VAL A 53 9.28 10.54 -12.98
N VAL A 54 8.99 11.63 -13.67
CA VAL A 54 8.24 11.70 -14.93
C VAL A 54 9.04 12.53 -15.94
N ASN A 55 8.67 12.50 -17.20
CA ASN A 55 9.30 13.30 -18.27
C ASN A 55 10.82 13.08 -18.41
N GLY A 56 11.34 11.92 -17.99
CA GLY A 56 12.75 11.55 -18.20
C GLY A 56 13.03 11.23 -19.66
N HIS A 57 14.22 11.61 -20.13
CA HIS A 57 14.69 11.34 -21.50
C HIS A 57 15.74 10.22 -21.56
N GLY A 58 16.05 9.60 -20.41
CA GLY A 58 16.95 8.45 -20.34
C GLY A 58 16.30 7.18 -20.87
N ASP A 59 17.12 6.16 -21.19
CA ASP A 59 16.59 4.83 -21.51
C ASP A 59 15.91 4.21 -20.28
N ILE A 60 14.59 4.07 -20.36
CA ILE A 60 13.75 3.49 -19.30
C ILE A 60 14.09 2.02 -19.00
N ASN A 61 14.78 1.32 -19.89
CA ASN A 61 15.19 -0.07 -19.66
C ASN A 61 16.50 -0.18 -18.86
N GLN A 62 17.21 0.93 -18.66
CA GLN A 62 18.48 0.91 -17.96
C GLN A 62 18.31 1.19 -16.45
N LEU A 63 18.34 0.13 -15.64
CA LEU A 63 18.14 0.23 -14.20
C LEU A 63 19.29 0.98 -13.49
N ALA A 64 20.53 0.63 -13.75
CA ALA A 64 21.70 1.29 -13.15
C ALA A 64 22.36 2.25 -14.17
N PRO A 65 22.91 3.40 -13.72
CA PRO A 65 22.99 3.87 -12.35
C PRO A 65 21.66 4.37 -11.78
N PHE A 66 21.44 4.13 -10.50
CA PHE A 66 20.24 4.60 -9.80
C PHE A 66 20.28 6.13 -9.59
N ARG A 67 19.19 6.80 -9.93
CA ARG A 67 18.92 8.17 -9.46
C ARG A 67 18.18 8.14 -8.12
N TYR A 68 17.31 7.15 -7.93
CA TYR A 68 16.50 6.98 -6.74
C TYR A 68 16.88 5.66 -6.01
N PRO A 69 18.09 5.58 -5.39
CA PRO A 69 18.49 4.35 -4.68
C PRO A 69 17.52 3.98 -3.56
N TRP A 70 16.84 4.95 -2.99
CA TRP A 70 15.79 4.73 -2.00
C TRP A 70 14.61 3.90 -2.54
N ALA A 71 14.23 4.04 -3.82
CA ALA A 71 13.18 3.22 -4.42
C ALA A 71 13.59 1.75 -4.49
N TRP A 72 14.86 1.47 -4.79
CA TRP A 72 15.42 0.12 -4.71
C TRP A 72 15.39 -0.43 -3.29
N GLU A 73 15.69 0.39 -2.28
CA GLU A 73 15.59 0.00 -0.87
C GLU A 73 14.15 -0.34 -0.46
N PHE A 74 13.15 0.41 -0.95
CA PHE A 74 11.74 0.08 -0.75
C PHE A 74 11.39 -1.28 -1.35
N PHE A 75 11.82 -1.56 -2.58
CA PHE A 75 11.64 -2.87 -3.20
C PHE A 75 12.24 -4.00 -2.37
N LEU A 76 13.46 -3.83 -1.88
CA LEU A 76 14.12 -4.84 -1.03
C LEU A 76 13.40 -5.01 0.31
N LYS A 77 12.87 -3.93 0.91
CA LYS A 77 12.10 -3.99 2.16
C LYS A 77 10.77 -4.71 1.95
N ALA A 78 10.04 -4.38 0.89
CA ALA A 78 8.78 -5.03 0.55
C ALA A 78 8.95 -6.56 0.39
N ASN A 79 10.03 -6.99 -0.26
CA ASN A 79 10.32 -8.41 -0.43
C ASN A 79 10.67 -9.16 0.88
N ARG A 80 10.87 -8.47 2.00
CA ARG A 80 11.03 -9.10 3.32
C ARG A 80 9.70 -9.44 3.99
N ASN A 81 8.62 -8.78 3.59
CA ASN A 81 7.27 -9.09 4.06
C ASN A 81 6.68 -10.20 3.19
N HIS A 82 7.13 -11.43 3.42
CA HIS A 82 6.69 -12.61 2.66
C HIS A 82 5.70 -13.43 3.48
N TRP A 83 4.49 -13.60 2.97
CA TRP A 83 3.41 -14.31 3.62
C TRP A 83 2.35 -14.75 2.61
N ALA A 84 1.47 -15.67 3.03
CA ALA A 84 0.30 -16.06 2.26
C ALA A 84 -0.90 -16.25 3.20
N PRO A 85 -2.13 -15.89 2.79
CA PRO A 85 -3.31 -15.95 3.66
C PRO A 85 -3.59 -17.36 4.18
N THR A 86 -3.31 -18.40 3.40
CA THR A 86 -3.53 -19.80 3.76
C THR A 86 -2.53 -20.34 4.81
N GLU A 87 -1.49 -19.61 5.14
CA GLU A 87 -0.52 -19.98 6.19
C GLU A 87 -1.02 -19.57 7.59
N ILE A 88 -2.06 -18.76 7.66
CA ILE A 88 -2.61 -18.21 8.91
C ILE A 88 -3.84 -19.02 9.33
N ASN A 89 -3.82 -19.51 10.57
CA ASN A 89 -4.90 -20.33 11.10
C ASN A 89 -6.11 -19.48 11.48
N MET A 90 -7.24 -19.69 10.81
CA MET A 90 -8.51 -19.02 11.05
C MET A 90 -9.57 -19.89 11.74
N ALA A 91 -9.24 -21.10 12.21
CA ALA A 91 -10.22 -22.01 12.82
C ALA A 91 -10.96 -21.39 14.02
N GLN A 92 -10.26 -20.58 14.83
CA GLN A 92 -10.89 -19.87 15.94
C GLN A 92 -11.77 -18.72 15.44
N ASP A 93 -11.42 -18.07 14.34
CA ASP A 93 -12.19 -16.96 13.77
C ASP A 93 -13.56 -17.42 13.27
N VAL A 94 -13.67 -18.65 12.74
CA VAL A 94 -14.95 -19.27 12.38
C VAL A 94 -15.85 -19.38 13.61
N GLN A 95 -15.31 -19.85 14.75
CA GLN A 95 -16.07 -19.94 16.00
C GLN A 95 -16.43 -18.56 16.55
N ASP A 96 -15.52 -17.62 16.50
CA ASP A 96 -15.74 -16.26 16.97
C ASP A 96 -16.84 -15.57 16.17
N TYR A 97 -16.75 -15.63 14.83
CA TYR A 97 -17.71 -15.00 13.93
C TYR A 97 -19.14 -15.54 14.14
N HIS A 98 -19.32 -16.87 14.11
CA HIS A 98 -20.64 -17.48 14.18
C HIS A 98 -21.26 -17.47 15.58
N HIS A 99 -20.47 -17.53 16.65
CA HIS A 99 -20.97 -17.76 18.00
C HIS A 99 -20.69 -16.68 19.02
N LYS A 100 -19.74 -15.78 18.77
CA LYS A 100 -19.34 -14.76 19.75
C LYS A 100 -19.58 -13.33 19.30
N LEU A 101 -19.43 -13.02 18.00
CA LEU A 101 -19.71 -11.68 17.50
C LEU A 101 -21.19 -11.33 17.63
N THR A 102 -21.48 -10.13 18.15
CA THR A 102 -22.83 -9.56 18.10
C THR A 102 -23.25 -9.24 16.67
N ALA A 103 -24.53 -8.96 16.45
CA ALA A 103 -25.01 -8.53 15.15
C ALA A 103 -24.34 -7.24 14.66
N ALA A 104 -24.11 -6.28 15.56
CA ALA A 104 -23.41 -5.04 15.27
C ALA A 104 -21.94 -5.27 14.86
N GLU A 105 -21.25 -6.18 15.54
CA GLU A 105 -19.87 -6.53 15.23
C GLU A 105 -19.75 -7.28 13.89
N ARG A 106 -20.69 -8.16 13.57
CA ARG A 106 -20.74 -8.80 12.24
C ARG A 106 -21.04 -7.78 11.15
N HIS A 107 -22.00 -6.87 11.38
CA HIS A 107 -22.29 -5.79 10.44
C HIS A 107 -21.03 -4.94 10.16
N MET A 108 -20.31 -4.52 11.19
CA MET A 108 -19.05 -3.80 11.04
C MET A 108 -18.02 -4.61 10.26
N PHE A 109 -17.75 -5.84 10.66
CA PHE A 109 -16.76 -6.73 10.07
C PHE A 109 -17.01 -6.98 8.57
N GLU A 110 -18.24 -7.36 8.21
CA GLU A 110 -18.61 -7.65 6.84
C GLU A 110 -18.53 -6.42 5.93
N ASN A 111 -18.88 -5.24 6.43
CA ASN A 111 -18.80 -4.01 5.65
C ASN A 111 -17.36 -3.49 5.51
N VAL A 112 -16.47 -3.81 6.44
CA VAL A 112 -15.02 -3.60 6.27
C VAL A 112 -14.50 -4.47 5.14
N LEU A 113 -14.82 -5.78 5.13
CA LEU A 113 -14.42 -6.66 4.03
C LEU A 113 -15.00 -6.19 2.69
N ALA A 114 -16.28 -5.82 2.65
CA ALA A 114 -16.94 -5.36 1.43
C ALA A 114 -16.33 -4.08 0.85
N TYR A 115 -15.85 -3.17 1.70
CA TYR A 115 -15.13 -1.98 1.28
C TYR A 115 -13.74 -2.34 0.73
N LEU A 116 -12.97 -3.13 1.47
CA LEU A 116 -11.58 -3.45 1.12
C LEU A 116 -11.48 -4.30 -0.15
N THR A 117 -12.31 -5.32 -0.32
CA THR A 117 -12.30 -6.19 -1.52
C THR A 117 -12.39 -5.42 -2.84
N THR A 118 -13.15 -4.33 -2.87
CA THR A 118 -13.28 -3.49 -4.07
C THR A 118 -12.14 -2.48 -4.15
N SER A 119 -11.69 -1.98 -3.01
CA SER A 119 -10.68 -0.93 -2.92
C SER A 119 -9.31 -1.40 -3.39
N ASP A 120 -8.86 -2.60 -3.01
CA ASP A 120 -7.54 -3.12 -3.46
C ASP A 120 -7.53 -3.42 -4.97
N ILE A 121 -8.67 -3.81 -5.55
CA ILE A 121 -8.78 -3.92 -7.02
C ILE A 121 -8.60 -2.54 -7.67
N LEU A 122 -9.16 -1.48 -7.08
CA LEU A 122 -8.95 -0.12 -7.57
C LEU A 122 -7.49 0.32 -7.39
N ALA A 123 -6.87 0.02 -6.24
CA ALA A 123 -5.46 0.30 -5.96
C ALA A 123 -4.56 -0.38 -6.99
N MET A 124 -4.69 -1.68 -7.17
CA MET A 124 -3.93 -2.46 -8.15
C MET A 124 -4.05 -1.87 -9.56
N ARG A 125 -5.27 -1.53 -10.00
CA ARG A 125 -5.51 -0.94 -11.32
C ARG A 125 -4.92 0.45 -11.45
N ASN A 126 -5.03 1.29 -10.41
CA ASN A 126 -4.46 2.62 -10.41
C ASN A 126 -2.93 2.57 -10.53
N ILE A 127 -2.29 1.75 -9.72
CA ILE A 127 -0.82 1.60 -9.75
C ILE A 127 -0.38 1.11 -11.12
N GLY A 128 -0.91 -0.02 -11.58
CA GLY A 128 -0.46 -0.69 -12.79
C GLY A 128 -0.80 0.04 -14.10
N LEU A 129 -1.96 0.69 -14.16
CA LEU A 129 -2.50 1.25 -15.40
C LEU A 129 -2.41 2.79 -15.48
N ALA A 130 -2.28 3.48 -14.35
CA ALA A 130 -2.27 4.94 -14.33
C ALA A 130 -0.92 5.51 -13.92
N VAL A 131 -0.39 5.08 -12.77
CA VAL A 131 0.80 5.68 -12.18
C VAL A 131 2.08 5.10 -12.79
N MET A 132 2.20 3.78 -12.87
CA MET A 132 3.42 3.10 -13.33
C MET A 132 3.76 3.44 -14.79
N GLU A 133 2.76 3.63 -15.65
CA GLU A 133 2.95 4.05 -17.03
C GLU A 133 3.59 5.44 -17.14
N LYS A 134 3.30 6.34 -16.21
CA LYS A 134 3.81 7.72 -16.21
C LYS A 134 5.20 7.85 -15.61
N MET A 135 5.64 6.86 -14.81
CA MET A 135 6.97 6.86 -14.22
C MET A 135 8.02 6.54 -15.26
N THR A 136 9.05 7.35 -15.35
CA THR A 136 10.12 7.19 -16.36
C THR A 136 11.44 6.67 -15.78
N ALA A 137 11.52 6.45 -14.45
CA ALA A 137 12.67 5.85 -13.80
C ALA A 137 12.38 4.36 -13.50
N PRO A 138 13.19 3.42 -14.00
CA PRO A 138 12.96 1.97 -13.83
C PRO A 138 12.89 1.52 -12.38
N GLU A 139 13.68 2.12 -11.49
CA GLU A 139 13.70 1.79 -10.07
C GLU A 139 12.37 2.11 -9.37
N LEU A 140 11.62 3.12 -9.83
CA LEU A 140 10.27 3.43 -9.34
C LEU A 140 9.27 2.39 -9.85
N GLN A 141 9.33 2.04 -11.13
CA GLN A 141 8.45 1.03 -11.73
C GLN A 141 8.64 -0.35 -11.11
N ILE A 142 9.87 -0.74 -10.77
CA ILE A 142 10.16 -2.03 -10.12
C ILE A 142 9.46 -2.11 -8.75
N TYR A 143 9.51 -1.05 -7.96
CA TYR A 143 8.77 -1.05 -6.70
C TYR A 143 7.26 -1.10 -6.92
N GLN A 144 6.73 -0.33 -7.87
CA GLN A 144 5.31 -0.32 -8.19
C GLN A 144 4.81 -1.68 -8.69
N ALA A 145 5.63 -2.42 -9.44
CA ALA A 145 5.29 -3.80 -9.83
C ALA A 145 5.16 -4.71 -8.60
N ARG A 146 5.99 -4.52 -7.58
CA ARG A 146 5.84 -5.21 -6.29
C ARG A 146 4.57 -4.79 -5.57
N GLN A 147 4.25 -3.50 -5.54
CA GLN A 147 3.02 -2.96 -4.95
C GLN A 147 1.78 -3.56 -5.62
N VAL A 148 1.73 -3.63 -6.96
CA VAL A 148 0.64 -4.31 -7.70
C VAL A 148 0.45 -5.76 -7.26
N PHE A 149 1.55 -6.49 -7.02
CA PHE A 149 1.49 -7.85 -6.50
C PHE A 149 0.90 -7.89 -5.08
N GLU A 150 1.29 -6.96 -4.22
CA GLU A 150 0.80 -6.89 -2.84
C GLU A 150 -0.70 -6.61 -2.79
N GLU A 151 -1.23 -5.70 -3.63
CA GLU A 151 -2.67 -5.44 -3.75
C GLU A 151 -3.45 -6.69 -4.21
N ALA A 152 -2.88 -7.48 -5.12
CA ALA A 152 -3.48 -8.75 -5.51
C ALA A 152 -3.47 -9.77 -4.36
N LEU A 153 -2.42 -9.81 -3.54
CA LEU A 153 -2.32 -10.63 -2.34
C LEU A 153 -3.34 -10.20 -1.26
N HIS A 154 -3.54 -8.89 -1.09
CA HIS A 154 -4.56 -8.35 -0.19
C HIS A 154 -5.96 -8.77 -0.65
N THR A 155 -6.27 -8.62 -1.93
CA THR A 155 -7.54 -9.10 -2.52
C THR A 155 -7.77 -10.59 -2.24
N TRP A 156 -6.75 -11.43 -2.44
CA TRP A 156 -6.82 -12.86 -2.11
C TRP A 156 -7.07 -13.08 -0.62
N THR A 157 -6.48 -12.28 0.24
CA THR A 157 -6.68 -12.37 1.69
C THR A 157 -8.13 -12.15 2.09
N TYR A 158 -8.79 -11.13 1.53
CA TYR A 158 -10.20 -10.88 1.81
C TYR A 158 -11.08 -11.99 1.25
N GLN A 159 -10.79 -12.50 0.06
CA GLN A 159 -11.48 -13.66 -0.50
C GLN A 159 -11.33 -14.87 0.43
N HIS A 160 -10.12 -15.14 0.91
CA HIS A 160 -9.87 -16.24 1.84
C HIS A 160 -10.64 -16.07 3.16
N CYS A 161 -10.74 -14.86 3.71
CA CYS A 161 -11.57 -14.58 4.87
C CYS A 161 -13.05 -14.86 4.60
N ILE A 162 -13.60 -14.38 3.48
CA ILE A 162 -14.99 -14.55 3.08
C ILE A 162 -15.34 -16.06 2.94
N GLU A 163 -14.49 -16.82 2.27
CA GLU A 163 -14.67 -18.25 2.07
C GLU A 163 -14.55 -19.04 3.38
N THR A 164 -13.50 -18.78 4.17
CA THR A 164 -13.26 -19.50 5.42
C THR A 164 -14.36 -19.27 6.45
N LEU A 165 -14.90 -18.05 6.51
CA LEU A 165 -16.00 -17.70 7.40
C LEU A 165 -17.39 -18.09 6.85
N ASN A 166 -17.44 -18.65 5.64
CA ASN A 166 -18.68 -19.03 4.95
C ASN A 166 -19.66 -17.87 4.83
N LEU A 167 -19.15 -16.70 4.39
CA LEU A 167 -19.98 -15.52 4.10
C LEU A 167 -20.58 -15.62 2.70
N GLU A 168 -21.73 -14.96 2.51
CA GLU A 168 -22.38 -14.89 1.19
C GLU A 168 -21.57 -13.98 0.25
N GLN A 169 -20.75 -14.61 -0.60
CA GLN A 169 -19.79 -13.92 -1.46
C GLN A 169 -20.46 -12.88 -2.35
N GLU A 170 -21.55 -13.24 -3.01
CA GLU A 170 -22.27 -12.33 -3.91
C GLU A 170 -22.78 -11.10 -3.17
N GLU A 171 -23.27 -11.25 -1.95
CA GLU A 171 -23.72 -10.14 -1.12
C GLU A 171 -22.55 -9.22 -0.76
N ILE A 172 -21.44 -9.75 -0.23
CA ILE A 172 -20.28 -8.98 0.18
C ILE A 172 -19.71 -8.18 -1.00
N TYR A 173 -19.47 -8.85 -2.13
CA TYR A 173 -18.88 -8.18 -3.30
C TYR A 173 -19.80 -7.17 -3.96
N ASN A 174 -21.12 -7.25 -3.79
CA ASN A 174 -22.07 -6.29 -4.35
C ASN A 174 -22.34 -5.10 -3.42
N ARG A 175 -21.93 -5.11 -2.15
CA ARG A 175 -22.21 -4.01 -1.19
C ARG A 175 -21.72 -2.66 -1.68
N TYR A 176 -20.61 -2.57 -2.39
CA TYR A 176 -20.14 -1.30 -2.95
C TYR A 176 -21.13 -0.66 -3.94
N ARG A 177 -22.08 -1.43 -4.49
CA ARG A 177 -23.12 -0.93 -5.40
C ARG A 177 -24.38 -0.50 -4.66
N VAL A 178 -24.73 -1.17 -3.56
CA VAL A 178 -26.02 -1.04 -2.90
C VAL A 178 -25.95 -0.33 -1.56
N VAL A 179 -24.77 -0.24 -0.93
CA VAL A 179 -24.55 0.47 0.33
C VAL A 179 -24.04 1.88 0.03
N PRO A 180 -24.83 2.94 0.29
CA PRO A 180 -24.48 4.30 -0.12
C PRO A 180 -23.13 4.79 0.47
N ALA A 181 -22.83 4.43 1.71
CA ALA A 181 -21.59 4.82 2.38
C ALA A 181 -20.34 4.20 1.75
N ILE A 182 -20.38 2.91 1.37
CA ILE A 182 -19.30 2.24 0.65
C ILE A 182 -19.24 2.78 -0.78
N HIS A 183 -20.39 2.90 -1.45
CA HIS A 183 -20.49 3.45 -2.80
C HIS A 183 -19.85 4.84 -2.89
N GLY A 184 -20.09 5.70 -1.91
CA GLY A 184 -19.53 7.07 -1.85
C GLY A 184 -17.99 7.05 -1.86
N LYS A 185 -17.36 6.18 -1.07
CA LYS A 185 -15.88 6.02 -1.07
C LYS A 185 -15.37 5.56 -2.43
N ILE A 186 -16.01 4.57 -3.03
CA ILE A 186 -15.62 4.01 -4.33
C ILE A 186 -15.79 5.04 -5.45
N VAL A 187 -16.89 5.79 -5.46
CA VAL A 187 -17.14 6.85 -6.46
C VAL A 187 -16.13 7.98 -6.34
N LEU A 188 -15.82 8.41 -5.11
CA LEU A 188 -14.81 9.45 -4.89
C LEU A 188 -13.43 8.98 -5.38
N ALA A 189 -13.02 7.75 -5.03
CA ALA A 189 -11.78 7.16 -5.48
C ALA A 189 -11.73 7.10 -7.02
N ASN A 190 -12.73 6.51 -7.66
CA ASN A 190 -12.79 6.43 -9.13
C ASN A 190 -12.69 7.81 -9.79
N ARG A 191 -13.45 8.79 -9.32
CA ARG A 191 -13.44 10.16 -9.89
C ARG A 191 -12.04 10.80 -9.85
N ARG A 192 -11.25 10.52 -8.79
CA ARG A 192 -9.88 11.01 -8.67
C ARG A 192 -8.89 10.23 -9.52
N LEU A 193 -9.05 8.91 -9.57
CA LEU A 193 -8.14 8.02 -10.28
C LEU A 193 -8.37 8.01 -11.81
N GLU A 194 -9.61 8.14 -12.27
CA GLU A 194 -9.95 8.19 -13.71
C GLU A 194 -9.28 9.35 -14.44
N LYS A 195 -9.01 10.45 -13.75
CA LYS A 195 -8.32 11.61 -14.34
C LYS A 195 -6.93 11.29 -14.87
N ILE A 196 -6.24 10.31 -14.25
CA ILE A 196 -4.88 9.90 -14.59
C ILE A 196 -4.80 8.54 -15.28
N LEU A 197 -5.93 7.82 -15.44
CA LEU A 197 -6.00 6.55 -16.20
C LEU A 197 -5.88 6.71 -17.72
N ARG A 198 -5.58 7.89 -18.20
CA ARG A 198 -5.46 8.20 -19.64
C ARG A 198 -4.03 8.01 -20.10
N SER A 199 -3.83 7.27 -21.19
CA SER A 199 -2.52 7.06 -21.80
C SER A 199 -2.00 8.28 -22.59
N ASP A 200 -2.91 9.22 -22.93
CA ASP A 200 -2.63 10.42 -23.71
C ASP A 200 -2.31 11.67 -22.84
N LEU A 201 -2.04 11.48 -21.55
CA LEU A 201 -1.68 12.59 -20.66
C LEU A 201 -0.30 13.16 -21.01
N ASP A 202 -0.26 14.44 -21.32
CA ASP A 202 0.98 15.19 -21.48
C ASP A 202 1.42 15.81 -20.15
N LEU A 203 2.32 15.12 -19.43
CA LEU A 203 2.85 15.61 -18.16
C LEU A 203 3.87 16.74 -18.31
N SER A 204 4.22 17.17 -19.52
CA SER A 204 4.96 18.42 -19.74
C SER A 204 4.07 19.66 -19.62
N ASP A 205 2.75 19.50 -19.78
CA ASP A 205 1.78 20.53 -19.48
C ASP A 205 1.59 20.70 -17.97
N ARG A 206 1.69 21.95 -17.50
CA ARG A 206 1.69 22.27 -16.05
C ARG A 206 0.37 21.93 -15.35
N ASP A 207 -0.74 22.15 -15.99
CA ASP A 207 -2.07 21.88 -15.40
C ASP A 207 -2.31 20.37 -15.31
N THR A 208 -1.92 19.63 -16.36
CA THR A 208 -1.97 18.16 -16.38
C THR A 208 -1.05 17.56 -15.33
N LEU A 209 0.16 18.08 -15.17
CA LEU A 209 1.11 17.63 -14.15
C LEU A 209 0.59 17.91 -12.73
N HIS A 210 -0.02 19.08 -12.51
CA HIS A 210 -0.64 19.43 -11.23
C HIS A 210 -1.80 18.48 -10.89
N GLU A 211 -2.68 18.19 -11.84
CA GLU A 211 -3.78 17.22 -11.65
C GLU A 211 -3.26 15.80 -11.39
N PHE A 212 -2.19 15.38 -12.09
CA PHE A 212 -1.52 14.11 -11.82
C PHE A 212 -1.01 14.04 -10.38
N ALA A 213 -0.30 15.08 -9.93
CA ALA A 213 0.25 15.14 -8.58
C ALA A 213 -0.85 15.14 -7.49
N LEU A 214 -1.96 15.86 -7.71
CA LEU A 214 -3.12 15.83 -6.81
C LEU A 214 -3.80 14.46 -6.77
N SER A 215 -3.98 13.82 -7.91
CA SER A 215 -4.57 12.48 -7.98
C SER A 215 -3.68 11.45 -7.31
N TYR A 216 -2.37 11.56 -7.50
CA TYR A 216 -1.42 10.67 -6.83
C TYR A 216 -1.31 10.96 -5.32
N LEU A 217 -1.42 12.22 -4.89
CA LEU A 217 -1.55 12.57 -3.47
C LEU A 217 -2.81 11.96 -2.85
N PHE A 218 -3.94 12.02 -3.55
CA PHE A 218 -5.16 11.36 -3.10
C PHE A 218 -4.93 9.86 -2.93
N PHE A 219 -4.29 9.20 -3.89
CA PHE A 219 -4.04 7.77 -3.85
C PHE A 219 -3.11 7.40 -2.69
N ALA A 220 -1.89 7.92 -2.66
CA ALA A 220 -0.89 7.53 -1.68
C ALA A 220 -1.17 8.06 -0.26
N GLY A 221 -1.65 9.31 -0.15
CA GLY A 221 -1.85 9.97 1.13
C GLY A 221 -3.20 9.70 1.77
N ILE A 222 -4.29 9.68 0.98
CA ILE A 222 -5.66 9.53 1.48
C ILE A 222 -6.10 8.06 1.38
N PHE A 223 -6.05 7.48 0.20
CA PHE A 223 -6.59 6.15 -0.06
C PHE A 223 -5.79 5.06 0.68
N GLU A 224 -4.50 4.95 0.44
CA GLU A 224 -3.62 4.00 1.14
C GLU A 224 -3.23 4.51 2.55
N GLY A 225 -2.78 5.77 2.63
CA GLY A 225 -2.22 6.34 3.85
C GLY A 225 -3.20 6.62 4.99
N CYS A 226 -4.50 6.80 4.68
CA CYS A 226 -5.53 7.09 5.66
C CYS A 226 -6.68 6.09 5.61
N TRP A 227 -7.33 5.90 4.48
CA TRP A 227 -8.53 5.06 4.38
C TRP A 227 -8.25 3.58 4.61
N PHE A 228 -7.14 3.03 4.09
CA PHE A 228 -6.74 1.67 4.40
C PHE A 228 -6.18 1.58 5.81
N TYR A 229 -5.21 2.42 6.13
CA TYR A 229 -4.57 2.41 7.44
C TYR A 229 -5.58 2.51 8.60
N ASN A 230 -6.52 3.45 8.54
CA ASN A 230 -7.58 3.59 9.54
C ASN A 230 -8.68 2.54 9.37
N GLY A 231 -8.94 2.09 8.15
CA GLY A 231 -9.94 1.09 7.80
C GLY A 231 -9.68 -0.29 8.41
N PHE A 232 -8.44 -0.59 8.80
CA PHE A 232 -8.10 -1.83 9.51
C PHE A 232 -8.42 -1.78 11.01
N SER A 233 -8.63 -0.58 11.58
CA SER A 233 -8.86 -0.40 13.01
C SER A 233 -10.08 -1.15 13.56
N PRO A 234 -11.21 -1.36 12.83
CA PRO A 234 -12.31 -2.19 13.32
C PRO A 234 -11.91 -3.64 13.59
N ILE A 235 -11.07 -4.21 12.73
CA ILE A 235 -10.56 -5.59 12.89
C ILE A 235 -9.65 -5.69 14.11
N PHE A 236 -8.75 -4.73 14.28
CA PHE A 236 -7.87 -4.67 15.45
C PHE A 236 -8.64 -4.37 16.76
N ALA A 237 -9.76 -3.66 16.69
CA ALA A 237 -10.64 -3.49 17.85
C ALA A 237 -11.22 -4.84 18.33
N LEU A 238 -11.61 -5.73 17.43
CA LEU A 238 -12.02 -7.10 17.77
C LEU A 238 -10.85 -7.92 18.32
N GLN A 239 -9.66 -7.83 17.71
CA GLN A 239 -8.46 -8.53 18.18
C GLN A 239 -8.08 -8.16 19.61
N ARG A 240 -8.19 -6.88 19.99
CA ARG A 240 -7.92 -6.40 21.36
C ARG A 240 -8.82 -7.06 22.41
N ARG A 241 -9.98 -7.53 22.01
CA ARG A 241 -10.93 -8.30 22.84
C ARG A 241 -10.71 -9.81 22.74
N GLY A 242 -9.68 -10.24 22.05
CA GLY A 242 -9.34 -11.66 21.88
C GLY A 242 -10.14 -12.37 20.79
N LEU A 243 -10.86 -11.62 19.93
CA LEU A 243 -11.70 -12.12 18.84
C LEU A 243 -11.02 -11.93 17.49
N MET A 244 -11.37 -12.76 16.50
CA MET A 244 -10.93 -12.66 15.10
C MET A 244 -9.41 -12.53 14.93
N LYS A 245 -8.65 -13.32 15.67
CA LYS A 245 -7.19 -13.19 15.76
C LYS A 245 -6.45 -13.58 14.47
N GLY A 246 -6.96 -14.57 13.76
CA GLY A 246 -6.38 -15.00 12.47
C GLY A 246 -6.58 -13.93 11.40
N THR A 247 -7.80 -13.40 11.28
CA THR A 247 -8.08 -12.26 10.40
C THR A 247 -7.19 -11.07 10.75
N ALA A 248 -7.11 -10.71 12.03
CA ALA A 248 -6.28 -9.60 12.46
C ALA A 248 -4.78 -9.82 12.19
N GLU A 249 -4.29 -11.06 12.26
CA GLU A 249 -2.90 -11.37 11.90
C GLU A 249 -2.65 -11.13 10.40
N GLN A 250 -3.58 -11.51 9.52
CA GLN A 250 -3.52 -11.20 8.10
C GLN A 250 -3.49 -9.69 7.85
N PHE A 251 -4.39 -8.95 8.52
CA PHE A 251 -4.45 -7.49 8.42
C PHE A 251 -3.19 -6.78 8.95
N GLN A 252 -2.45 -7.38 9.89
CA GLN A 252 -1.13 -6.87 10.30
C GLN A 252 -0.09 -6.98 9.20
N TYR A 253 -0.12 -8.03 8.38
CA TYR A 253 0.76 -8.16 7.22
C TYR A 253 0.39 -7.14 6.14
N ILE A 254 -0.90 -7.01 5.83
CA ILE A 254 -1.41 -5.99 4.90
C ILE A 254 -1.00 -4.59 5.37
N MET A 255 -1.21 -4.25 6.64
CA MET A 255 -0.87 -2.94 7.20
C MET A 255 0.61 -2.58 7.04
N ARG A 256 1.52 -3.56 7.09
CA ARG A 256 2.96 -3.33 6.83
C ARG A 256 3.22 -2.96 5.39
N ASP A 257 2.53 -3.61 4.45
CA ASP A 257 2.62 -3.30 3.03
C ASP A 257 2.09 -1.88 2.79
N GLU A 258 0.92 -1.53 3.34
CA GLU A 258 0.31 -0.20 3.22
C GLU A 258 1.16 0.93 3.81
N VAL A 259 1.89 0.67 4.88
CA VAL A 259 2.85 1.64 5.42
C VAL A 259 3.96 1.94 4.41
N LEU A 260 4.47 0.91 3.72
CA LEU A 260 5.49 1.09 2.68
C LEU A 260 4.90 1.75 1.43
N HIS A 261 3.69 1.38 1.01
CA HIS A 261 2.99 1.97 -0.13
C HIS A 261 2.82 3.47 0.05
N CYS A 262 2.23 3.87 1.17
CA CYS A 262 2.04 5.28 1.51
C CYS A 262 3.38 6.04 1.56
N ALA A 263 4.38 5.51 2.28
CA ALA A 263 5.68 6.17 2.42
C ALA A 263 6.40 6.33 1.06
N PHE A 264 6.34 5.31 0.20
CA PHE A 264 6.87 5.38 -1.15
C PHE A 264 6.16 6.45 -1.98
N GLY A 265 4.83 6.42 -2.03
CA GLY A 265 4.05 7.36 -2.81
C GLY A 265 4.24 8.81 -2.39
N LEU A 266 4.23 9.09 -1.08
CA LEU A 266 4.50 10.44 -0.57
C LEU A 266 5.92 10.92 -0.93
N ARG A 267 6.90 10.02 -0.93
CA ARG A 267 8.26 10.37 -1.35
C ARG A 267 8.35 10.66 -2.83
N VAL A 268 7.72 9.84 -3.67
CA VAL A 268 7.63 10.08 -5.12
C VAL A 268 7.02 11.46 -5.41
N ILE A 269 5.93 11.82 -4.72
CA ILE A 269 5.28 13.12 -4.92
C ILE A 269 6.22 14.27 -4.53
N ARG A 270 6.94 14.15 -3.42
CA ARG A 270 7.93 15.16 -3.00
C ARG A 270 9.05 15.32 -4.04
N GLU A 271 9.59 14.22 -4.55
CA GLU A 271 10.60 14.26 -5.62
C GLU A 271 10.04 14.90 -6.89
N LEU A 272 8.82 14.52 -7.30
CA LEU A 272 8.13 15.11 -8.44
C LEU A 272 7.97 16.63 -8.29
N MET A 273 7.46 17.09 -7.14
CA MET A 273 7.28 18.51 -6.85
C MET A 273 8.62 19.27 -6.90
N HIS A 274 9.67 18.67 -6.35
CA HIS A 274 11.01 19.26 -6.37
C HIS A 274 11.58 19.31 -7.80
N GLU A 275 11.53 18.22 -8.54
CA GLU A 275 12.13 18.13 -9.88
C GLU A 275 11.43 19.03 -10.91
N GLU A 276 10.09 19.10 -10.81
CA GLU A 276 9.27 19.89 -11.71
C GLU A 276 9.04 21.33 -11.21
N ASN A 277 9.64 21.71 -10.06
CA ASN A 277 9.34 22.98 -9.39
C ASN A 277 7.82 23.22 -9.32
N LEU A 278 7.08 22.20 -8.86
CA LEU A 278 5.63 22.17 -8.79
C LEU A 278 5.18 22.50 -7.37
N THR A 279 4.24 23.43 -7.24
CA THR A 279 3.53 23.70 -5.99
C THR A 279 2.08 23.29 -6.16
N LEU A 280 1.57 22.48 -5.23
CA LEU A 280 0.15 22.11 -5.24
C LEU A 280 -0.70 23.31 -4.80
N ASP A 281 -1.86 23.49 -5.44
CA ASP A 281 -2.81 24.51 -5.01
C ASP A 281 -3.36 24.16 -3.61
N PRO A 282 -3.11 24.99 -2.59
CA PRO A 282 -3.57 24.75 -1.23
C PRO A 282 -5.09 24.56 -1.13
N LYS A 283 -5.86 25.25 -1.98
CA LYS A 283 -7.30 25.09 -2.01
C LYS A 283 -7.71 23.72 -2.53
N ALA A 284 -7.10 23.26 -3.62
CA ALA A 284 -7.36 21.93 -4.17
C ALA A 284 -6.96 20.82 -3.18
N VAL A 285 -5.85 20.99 -2.48
CA VAL A 285 -5.43 20.06 -1.41
C VAL A 285 -6.44 20.04 -0.26
N ALA A 286 -6.90 21.21 0.19
CA ALA A 286 -7.90 21.27 1.26
C ALA A 286 -9.25 20.63 0.84
N GLU A 287 -9.66 20.81 -0.41
CA GLU A 287 -10.86 20.17 -0.97
C GLU A 287 -10.73 18.65 -1.00
N LEU A 288 -9.53 18.09 -1.35
CA LEU A 288 -9.29 16.65 -1.30
C LEU A 288 -9.53 16.08 0.11
N TRP A 289 -8.95 16.72 1.12
CA TRP A 289 -9.09 16.27 2.51
C TRP A 289 -10.52 16.42 3.03
N ALA A 290 -11.21 17.51 2.68
CA ALA A 290 -12.61 17.74 3.09
C ALA A 290 -13.57 16.70 2.47
N GLU A 291 -13.41 16.37 1.18
CA GLU A 291 -14.19 15.31 0.53
C GLU A 291 -13.91 13.93 1.14
N ALA A 292 -12.65 13.65 1.47
CA ALA A 292 -12.25 12.39 2.08
C ALA A 292 -12.82 12.26 3.51
N ASP A 293 -12.79 13.32 4.31
CA ASP A 293 -13.35 13.35 5.68
C ASP A 293 -14.87 13.14 5.67
N ALA A 294 -15.58 13.87 4.82
CA ALA A 294 -17.04 13.74 4.71
C ALA A 294 -17.47 12.32 4.28
N THR A 295 -16.69 11.72 3.39
CA THR A 295 -16.94 10.36 2.91
C THR A 295 -16.62 9.33 3.98
N GLU A 296 -15.53 9.53 4.75
CA GLU A 296 -15.16 8.68 5.88
C GLU A 296 -16.18 8.78 7.02
N GLU A 297 -16.71 9.99 7.30
CA GLU A 297 -17.75 10.21 8.29
C GLU A 297 -19.01 9.41 7.98
N ALA A 298 -19.48 9.49 6.72
CA ALA A 298 -20.63 8.70 6.28
C ALA A 298 -20.38 7.18 6.42
N TYR A 299 -19.17 6.72 6.10
CA TYR A 299 -18.78 5.32 6.22
C TYR A 299 -18.69 4.89 7.69
N ALA A 300 -18.04 5.66 8.55
CA ALA A 300 -17.89 5.36 9.97
C ALA A 300 -19.24 5.22 10.67
N HIS A 301 -20.16 6.16 10.42
CA HIS A 301 -21.52 6.09 10.97
C HIS A 301 -22.33 4.92 10.44
N TYR A 302 -22.09 4.49 9.20
CA TYR A 302 -22.78 3.34 8.65
C TYR A 302 -22.29 2.01 9.26
N ILE A 303 -20.98 1.82 9.39
CA ILE A 303 -20.43 0.56 9.93
C ILE A 303 -20.56 0.46 11.45
N LEU A 304 -20.72 1.59 12.14
CA LEU A 304 -20.78 1.71 13.61
C LEU A 304 -22.13 2.32 14.05
N GLN A 305 -23.24 1.85 13.48
CA GLN A 305 -24.59 2.30 13.85
C GLN A 305 -24.92 2.01 15.30
N GLU A 306 -24.38 0.93 15.84
CA GLU A 306 -24.51 0.53 17.22
C GLU A 306 -23.15 0.56 17.93
N ALA A 307 -23.16 0.89 19.21
CA ALA A 307 -21.94 0.95 20.00
C ALA A 307 -21.28 -0.44 20.11
N ILE A 308 -20.02 -0.50 19.76
CA ILE A 308 -19.16 -1.67 19.95
C ILE A 308 -18.23 -1.38 21.15
N LEU A 309 -17.99 -2.36 21.99
CA LEU A 309 -17.18 -2.18 23.18
C LEU A 309 -15.77 -1.66 22.85
N GLY A 310 -15.48 -0.43 23.28
CA GLY A 310 -14.18 0.21 23.11
C GLY A 310 -13.93 0.79 21.71
N TYR A 311 -14.96 0.88 20.85
CA TYR A 311 -14.83 1.43 19.51
C TYR A 311 -16.12 2.13 19.05
N SER A 312 -16.01 3.32 18.48
CA SER A 312 -17.13 4.12 18.00
C SER A 312 -16.77 4.92 16.74
N ALA A 313 -17.79 5.45 16.06
CA ALA A 313 -17.60 6.32 14.90
C ALA A 313 -16.73 7.55 15.24
N ASP A 314 -16.93 8.18 16.40
CA ASP A 314 -16.14 9.34 16.83
C ASP A 314 -14.66 8.99 17.03
N LEU A 315 -14.36 7.82 17.62
CA LEU A 315 -12.99 7.35 17.78
C LEU A 315 -12.34 7.05 16.43
N HIS A 316 -13.08 6.43 15.51
CA HIS A 316 -12.64 6.15 14.15
C HIS A 316 -12.31 7.45 13.39
N LEU A 317 -13.22 8.43 13.41
CA LEU A 317 -13.05 9.72 12.73
C LEU A 317 -11.94 10.58 13.35
N GLY A 318 -11.84 10.60 14.68
CA GLY A 318 -10.75 11.28 15.37
C GLY A 318 -9.40 10.75 14.95
N GLN A 319 -9.27 9.42 14.84
CA GLN A 319 -8.05 8.78 14.38
C GLN A 319 -7.76 9.07 12.91
N PHE A 320 -8.76 9.03 12.03
CA PHE A 320 -8.62 9.41 10.62
C PHE A 320 -8.05 10.82 10.50
N ARG A 321 -8.63 11.81 11.19
CA ARG A 321 -8.19 13.21 11.15
C ARG A 321 -6.77 13.39 11.69
N PHE A 322 -6.42 12.65 12.74
CA PHE A 322 -5.05 12.63 13.27
C PHE A 322 -4.04 12.07 12.26
N VAL A 323 -4.38 10.95 11.60
CA VAL A 323 -3.54 10.34 10.56
C VAL A 323 -3.41 11.26 9.35
N ALA A 324 -4.50 11.92 8.92
CA ALA A 324 -4.49 12.89 7.83
C ALA A 324 -3.50 14.05 8.08
N ASN A 325 -3.51 14.62 9.29
CA ASN A 325 -2.52 15.64 9.67
C ASN A 325 -1.09 15.11 9.59
N ARG A 326 -0.85 13.87 10.00
CA ARG A 326 0.48 13.23 9.90
C ARG A 326 0.91 13.11 8.44
N ARG A 327 0.02 12.69 7.53
CA ARG A 327 0.32 12.58 6.09
C ARG A 327 0.60 13.94 5.47
N ALA A 328 -0.19 14.95 5.80
CA ALA A 328 0.04 16.32 5.34
C ALA A 328 1.41 16.85 5.78
N ARG A 329 1.77 16.67 7.06
CA ARG A 329 3.13 17.05 7.57
C ARG A 329 4.25 16.33 6.83
N GLN A 330 4.11 15.03 6.54
CA GLN A 330 5.10 14.26 5.79
C GLN A 330 5.34 14.82 4.38
N MET A 331 4.34 15.51 3.83
CA MET A 331 4.41 16.19 2.53
C MET A 331 4.89 17.65 2.62
N GLY A 332 5.05 18.18 3.83
CA GLY A 332 5.29 19.62 4.04
C GLY A 332 4.08 20.49 3.73
N LEU A 333 2.87 19.91 3.82
CA LEU A 333 1.58 20.60 3.62
C LEU A 333 0.96 21.00 4.97
N ASP A 334 0.05 21.98 4.93
CA ASP A 334 -0.71 22.39 6.09
C ASP A 334 -1.61 21.26 6.61
N GLU A 335 -1.81 21.21 7.92
CA GLU A 335 -2.70 20.24 8.57
C GLU A 335 -4.15 20.46 8.17
N PRO A 336 -4.84 19.47 7.54
CA PRO A 336 -6.24 19.62 7.17
C PRO A 336 -7.18 19.71 8.38
N PHE A 337 -6.81 19.16 9.54
CA PHE A 337 -7.61 19.08 10.76
C PHE A 337 -6.82 19.56 11.98
N PRO A 338 -6.46 20.86 12.08
CA PRO A 338 -5.61 21.35 13.16
C PRO A 338 -6.16 21.00 14.55
N GLY A 339 -5.28 20.46 15.41
CA GLY A 339 -5.64 20.08 16.78
C GLY A 339 -6.22 18.66 16.93
N ALA A 340 -6.41 17.88 15.86
CA ALA A 340 -6.85 16.50 15.97
C ALA A 340 -5.81 15.66 16.73
N GLN A 341 -6.30 14.85 17.69
CA GLN A 341 -5.49 14.00 18.55
C GLN A 341 -5.69 12.52 18.20
N ALA A 342 -4.69 11.69 18.50
CA ALA A 342 -4.80 10.24 18.35
C ALA A 342 -5.88 9.69 19.29
N THR A 343 -6.95 9.15 18.72
CA THR A 343 -8.06 8.52 19.46
C THR A 343 -7.88 7.01 19.60
N LEU A 344 -7.06 6.40 18.73
CA LEU A 344 -6.73 4.98 18.73
C LEU A 344 -5.20 4.79 18.79
N PRO A 345 -4.53 5.15 19.91
CA PRO A 345 -3.07 5.10 20.01
C PRO A 345 -2.49 3.70 19.78
N TRP A 346 -3.26 2.66 20.05
CA TRP A 346 -2.89 1.26 19.81
C TRP A 346 -2.83 0.89 18.31
N LEU A 347 -3.37 1.70 17.42
CA LEU A 347 -3.32 1.43 15.98
C LEU A 347 -1.88 1.53 15.46
N ASP A 348 -1.12 2.52 15.91
CA ASP A 348 0.30 2.65 15.56
C ASP A 348 1.15 1.50 16.10
N GLU A 349 0.75 0.89 17.24
CA GLU A 349 1.40 -0.31 17.75
C GLU A 349 1.27 -1.49 16.80
N GLN A 350 0.12 -1.63 16.11
CA GLN A 350 -0.10 -2.71 15.14
C GLN A 350 0.85 -2.61 13.94
N ALA A 351 1.10 -1.39 13.45
CA ALA A 351 2.04 -1.14 12.37
C ALA A 351 3.50 -1.43 12.78
N ASN A 352 3.81 -1.28 14.07
CA ASN A 352 5.16 -1.42 14.62
C ASN A 352 5.46 -2.79 15.24
N LEU A 353 4.48 -3.69 15.31
CA LEU A 353 4.70 -5.03 15.86
C LEU A 353 5.73 -5.78 14.99
N ARG A 354 6.98 -5.83 15.48
CA ARG A 354 8.02 -6.73 14.96
C ARG A 354 7.63 -8.17 15.30
N LYS A 355 6.79 -8.79 14.51
CA LYS A 355 6.74 -10.23 14.45
C LYS A 355 7.87 -10.67 13.51
N GLU A 356 9.10 -10.68 13.99
CA GLU A 356 10.15 -11.54 13.45
C GLU A 356 9.75 -13.00 13.77
N LYS A 357 8.73 -13.51 13.14
CA LYS A 357 8.63 -14.93 12.92
C LYS A 357 9.60 -15.22 11.78
N ASN A 358 10.85 -15.53 12.13
CA ASN A 358 11.74 -16.21 11.21
C ASN A 358 10.99 -17.42 10.70
N PHE A 359 10.86 -17.54 9.38
CA PHE A 359 10.35 -18.75 8.70
C PHE A 359 11.00 -20.04 9.23
N PHE A 360 12.21 -19.95 9.76
CA PHE A 360 12.97 -21.04 10.38
C PHE A 360 12.62 -21.30 11.87
N GLU A 361 11.88 -20.44 12.54
CA GLU A 361 11.49 -20.62 13.96
C GLU A 361 10.10 -21.24 14.12
N THR A 362 9.25 -21.21 13.09
CA THR A 362 8.04 -22.00 13.04
C THR A 362 8.44 -23.39 12.56
N ARG A 363 8.69 -24.33 13.46
CA ARG A 363 8.72 -25.75 13.12
C ARG A 363 7.38 -26.06 12.49
N VAL A 364 7.38 -26.37 11.20
CA VAL A 364 6.26 -27.01 10.50
C VAL A 364 6.14 -28.41 11.11
N THR A 365 5.35 -28.50 12.17
CA THR A 365 5.13 -29.77 12.88
C THR A 365 4.03 -30.60 12.24
N GLU A 366 3.43 -30.16 11.15
CA GLU A 366 2.39 -30.91 10.43
C GLU A 366 2.55 -30.77 8.91
N TYR A 367 3.56 -31.44 8.35
CA TYR A 367 3.43 -31.99 7.03
C TYR A 367 2.53 -33.24 7.15
N GLN A 368 1.24 -33.07 6.93
CA GLN A 368 0.39 -34.21 6.62
C GLN A 368 0.75 -34.65 5.19
N THR A 369 1.65 -35.64 5.10
CA THR A 369 1.80 -36.46 3.91
C THR A 369 0.60 -37.38 3.77
N GLY A 370 -0.53 -36.82 3.34
CA GLY A 370 -1.75 -37.58 3.10
C GLY A 370 -2.38 -37.14 1.81
N GLY A 371 -1.94 -37.71 0.70
CA GLY A 371 -2.53 -37.47 -0.61
C GLY A 371 -1.57 -37.83 -1.75
N SER A 372 -1.27 -39.11 -1.89
CA SER A 372 -0.65 -39.63 -3.10
C SER A 372 -1.55 -39.26 -4.30
N LEU A 373 -1.08 -38.37 -5.17
CA LEU A 373 -1.60 -38.23 -6.52
C LEU A 373 -1.26 -39.54 -7.26
N ALA A 374 -2.26 -40.42 -7.40
CA ALA A 374 -2.19 -41.51 -8.35
C ALA A 374 -2.53 -40.93 -9.73
N TRP A 375 -1.57 -40.97 -10.63
CA TRP A 375 -1.82 -40.79 -12.06
C TRP A 375 -2.21 -42.14 -12.63
N GLU A 376 -3.46 -42.30 -13.05
CA GLU A 376 -3.91 -43.25 -14.07
C GLU A 376 -4.14 -42.52 -15.37
#